data_f0fa5a87d53462122ecbba6bc8d7e274
#
_entry.id   f0fa5a87d53462122ecbba6bc8d7e274
#
_cell.length_a   1.000
_cell.length_b   1.000
_cell.length_c   1.000
_cell.angle_alpha   90.00
_cell.angle_beta   90.00
_cell.angle_gamma   90.00
#
_symmetry.space_group_name_H-M   'P 1'
#
loop_
_entity.id
_entity.type
_entity.pdbx_description
1 polymer ?
#
loop_
_entity_poly.entity_id
_entity_poly.type
_entity_poly.pdbx_seq_one_letter_code
_entity_poly.pdbx_strand_id
1 'polypeptide(L)'
;MKLSYAITVCNEKDEIRRLVDFLNKTKRSEDEIVILFDKKNGTPEVWEYVQFCLSEYENVKAKAKTFKDHFANWKNYLTELCSGDFIFQIDADEIPNKILIDNLPQIIKENPDNEVYCVPRVNTVEGLTLEHVQKWGWKLTNDKWINWPDYQWRIYKNKPEIRWVNKVHEKLEGFKTYAPLPDAEDLALYHPKDIKRQEKQNEYYDTLLPNTII
;
A
#
# COMPACT_ATOMS: atom_id res chain seq x y z
N MET A 1 -11.05 -12.90 -14.06
CA MET A 1 -9.93 -12.07 -13.57
C MET A 1 -10.00 -12.03 -12.04
N LYS A 2 -8.95 -12.46 -11.38
CA LYS A 2 -8.78 -12.50 -9.92
C LYS A 2 -7.86 -11.35 -9.48
N LEU A 3 -8.15 -10.73 -8.35
CA LEU A 3 -7.29 -9.74 -7.70
C LEU A 3 -6.61 -10.34 -6.47
N SER A 4 -5.36 -9.97 -6.24
CA SER A 4 -4.65 -10.19 -4.98
C SER A 4 -4.46 -8.85 -4.27
N TYR A 5 -5.10 -8.67 -3.12
CA TYR A 5 -4.82 -7.56 -2.21
C TYR A 5 -3.59 -7.91 -1.38
N ALA A 6 -2.45 -7.33 -1.74
CA ALA A 6 -1.14 -7.67 -1.21
C ALA A 6 -0.69 -6.66 -0.16
N ILE A 7 -0.50 -7.10 1.08
CA ILE A 7 -0.29 -6.22 2.24
C ILE A 7 1.05 -6.54 2.89
N THR A 8 1.87 -5.52 3.11
CA THR A 8 3.05 -5.59 4.00
C THR A 8 2.69 -5.05 5.37
N VAL A 9 3.11 -5.74 6.43
CA VAL A 9 2.83 -5.31 7.82
C VAL A 9 3.99 -5.64 8.76
N CYS A 10 4.18 -4.79 9.75
CA CYS A 10 5.20 -4.92 10.79
C CYS A 10 4.58 -4.78 12.19
N ASN A 11 4.29 -3.57 12.63
CA ASN A 11 3.80 -3.24 13.97
C ASN A 11 2.48 -2.41 13.97
N GLU A 12 1.83 -2.34 12.82
CA GLU A 12 0.62 -1.60 12.55
C GLU A 12 -0.63 -2.41 12.97
N LYS A 13 -0.84 -2.62 14.29
CA LYS A 13 -1.90 -3.50 14.82
C LYS A 13 -3.30 -3.05 14.48
N ASP A 14 -3.61 -1.78 14.74
CA ASP A 14 -4.97 -1.26 14.55
C ASP A 14 -5.24 -0.99 13.07
N GLU A 15 -4.23 -0.59 12.35
CA GLU A 15 -4.27 -0.31 10.91
C GLU A 15 -4.50 -1.61 10.12
N ILE A 16 -3.71 -2.65 10.37
CA ILE A 16 -3.88 -3.93 9.66
C ILE A 16 -5.25 -4.55 9.93
N ARG A 17 -5.75 -4.47 11.16
CA ARG A 17 -7.09 -4.94 11.51
C ARG A 17 -8.15 -4.21 10.70
N ARG A 18 -8.09 -2.88 10.70
CA ARG A 18 -9.04 -2.03 9.96
C ARG A 18 -9.00 -2.33 8.46
N LEU A 19 -7.80 -2.46 7.87
CA LEU A 19 -7.63 -2.75 6.45
C LEU A 19 -8.14 -4.13 6.08
N VAL A 20 -7.73 -5.19 6.79
CA VAL A 20 -8.10 -6.57 6.44
C VAL A 20 -9.58 -6.84 6.70
N ASP A 21 -10.16 -6.34 7.81
CA ASP A 21 -11.60 -6.45 8.07
C ASP A 21 -12.43 -5.72 6.98
N PHE A 22 -11.95 -4.57 6.52
CA PHE A 22 -12.58 -3.83 5.42
C PHE A 22 -12.51 -4.63 4.11
N LEU A 23 -11.33 -5.10 3.72
CA LEU A 23 -11.14 -5.88 2.49
C LEU A 23 -11.92 -7.19 2.52
N ASN A 24 -11.95 -7.89 3.66
CA ASN A 24 -12.71 -9.13 3.79
C ASN A 24 -14.23 -8.94 3.58
N LYS A 25 -14.75 -7.75 3.94
CA LYS A 25 -16.16 -7.39 3.75
C LYS A 25 -16.48 -6.88 2.34
N THR A 26 -15.49 -6.38 1.61
CA THR A 26 -15.72 -5.66 0.35
C THR A 26 -15.15 -6.36 -0.88
N LYS A 27 -14.12 -7.20 -0.73
CA LYS A 27 -13.56 -7.96 -1.85
C LYS A 27 -14.57 -8.95 -2.41
N ARG A 28 -14.42 -9.31 -3.67
CA ARG A 28 -15.19 -10.41 -4.29
C ARG A 28 -14.73 -11.76 -3.72
N SER A 29 -15.60 -12.76 -3.81
CA SER A 29 -15.31 -14.11 -3.29
C SER A 29 -14.14 -14.81 -3.98
N GLU A 30 -13.90 -14.52 -5.27
CA GLU A 30 -12.76 -15.05 -6.02
C GLU A 30 -11.43 -14.38 -5.72
N ASP A 31 -11.45 -13.17 -5.11
CA ASP A 31 -10.25 -12.41 -4.79
C ASP A 31 -9.59 -12.90 -3.50
N GLU A 32 -8.31 -12.64 -3.34
CA GLU A 32 -7.55 -13.05 -2.17
C GLU A 32 -6.89 -11.87 -1.45
N ILE A 33 -6.62 -12.05 -0.17
CA ILE A 33 -5.79 -11.17 0.65
C ILE A 33 -4.49 -11.93 0.95
N VAL A 34 -3.34 -11.31 0.67
CA VAL A 34 -2.02 -11.91 0.90
C VAL A 34 -1.22 -10.99 1.81
N ILE A 35 -0.82 -11.50 2.98
CA ILE A 35 -0.17 -10.70 4.02
C ILE A 35 1.28 -11.16 4.18
N LEU A 36 2.23 -10.23 4.12
CA LEU A 36 3.63 -10.46 4.42
C LEU A 36 4.00 -9.73 5.72
N PHE A 37 4.25 -10.52 6.77
CA PHE A 37 4.59 -10.01 8.10
C PHE A 37 6.11 -10.00 8.32
N ASP A 38 6.65 -8.86 8.77
CA ASP A 38 8.05 -8.78 9.21
C ASP A 38 8.21 -9.37 10.61
N LYS A 39 8.72 -10.59 10.69
CA LYS A 39 8.91 -11.27 11.97
C LYS A 39 10.09 -10.74 12.79
N LYS A 40 10.95 -9.90 12.22
CA LYS A 40 12.11 -9.32 12.94
C LYS A 40 11.70 -8.12 13.78
N ASN A 41 10.92 -7.22 13.17
CA ASN A 41 10.54 -5.93 13.77
C ASN A 41 9.05 -5.88 14.12
N GLY A 42 8.28 -6.88 13.70
CA GLY A 42 6.83 -6.94 13.94
C GLY A 42 6.51 -7.34 15.38
N THR A 43 5.30 -6.98 15.81
CA THR A 43 4.83 -7.26 17.17
C THR A 43 4.02 -8.55 17.24
N PRO A 44 4.01 -9.24 18.41
CA PRO A 44 3.20 -10.46 18.61
C PRO A 44 1.72 -10.26 18.30
N GLU A 45 1.16 -9.12 18.69
CA GLU A 45 -0.27 -8.80 18.53
C GLU A 45 -0.67 -8.68 17.06
N VAL A 46 0.22 -8.19 16.20
CA VAL A 46 0.01 -8.17 14.74
C VAL A 46 -0.02 -9.59 14.20
N TRP A 47 0.94 -10.43 14.62
CA TRP A 47 0.98 -11.82 14.16
C TRP A 47 -0.21 -12.65 14.65
N GLU A 48 -0.64 -12.45 15.88
CA GLU A 48 -1.86 -13.08 16.44
C GLU A 48 -3.09 -12.71 15.61
N TYR A 49 -3.24 -11.43 15.24
CA TYR A 49 -4.33 -11.01 14.37
C TYR A 49 -4.22 -11.63 12.96
N VAL A 50 -3.03 -11.71 12.38
CA VAL A 50 -2.83 -12.38 11.09
C VAL A 50 -3.20 -13.88 11.17
N GLN A 51 -2.85 -14.56 12.26
CA GLN A 51 -3.26 -15.95 12.48
C GLN A 51 -4.77 -16.10 12.62
N PHE A 52 -5.44 -15.17 13.32
CA PHE A 52 -6.90 -15.10 13.36
C PHE A 52 -7.49 -14.96 11.94
N CYS A 53 -6.97 -14.09 11.10
CA CYS A 53 -7.46 -13.95 9.72
C CYS A 53 -7.29 -15.24 8.92
N LEU A 54 -6.20 -15.98 9.11
CA LEU A 54 -5.98 -17.28 8.44
C LEU A 54 -6.99 -18.37 8.86
N SER A 55 -7.53 -18.31 10.09
CA SER A 55 -8.52 -19.27 10.57
C SER A 55 -9.96 -18.89 10.24
N GLU A 56 -10.26 -17.59 10.21
CA GLU A 56 -11.65 -17.10 10.16
C GLU A 56 -12.07 -16.57 8.79
N TYR A 57 -11.13 -16.18 7.93
CA TYR A 57 -11.45 -15.54 6.66
C TYR A 57 -11.10 -16.41 5.47
N GLU A 58 -12.02 -16.47 4.50
CA GLU A 58 -11.79 -17.18 3.26
C GLU A 58 -10.82 -16.44 2.33
N ASN A 59 -9.99 -17.20 1.60
CA ASN A 59 -9.04 -16.67 0.62
C ASN A 59 -8.01 -15.67 1.22
N VAL A 60 -7.62 -15.91 2.49
CA VAL A 60 -6.51 -15.20 3.12
C VAL A 60 -5.29 -16.10 3.17
N LYS A 61 -4.13 -15.55 2.80
CA LYS A 61 -2.81 -16.18 2.89
C LYS A 61 -1.86 -15.26 3.66
N ALA A 62 -0.97 -15.83 4.42
CA ALA A 62 0.07 -15.04 5.07
C ALA A 62 1.41 -15.76 5.12
N LYS A 63 2.49 -14.97 5.15
CA LYS A 63 3.84 -15.44 5.36
C LYS A 63 4.59 -14.54 6.35
N ALA A 64 5.24 -15.14 7.33
CA ALA A 64 6.19 -14.45 8.19
C ALA A 64 7.61 -14.61 7.62
N LYS A 65 8.33 -13.51 7.44
CA LYS A 65 9.71 -13.49 6.94
C LYS A 65 10.47 -12.34 7.58
N THR A 66 11.78 -12.44 7.69
CA THR A 66 12.63 -11.35 8.18
C THR A 66 12.83 -10.32 7.09
N PHE A 67 12.48 -9.07 7.35
CA PHE A 67 12.83 -7.94 6.50
C PHE A 67 14.36 -7.70 6.54
N LYS A 68 14.96 -7.48 5.38
CA LYS A 68 16.41 -7.29 5.20
C LYS A 68 16.74 -5.89 4.67
N ASP A 69 16.04 -4.88 5.16
CA ASP A 69 16.28 -3.46 4.86
C ASP A 69 16.28 -3.11 3.34
N HIS A 70 15.43 -3.82 2.55
CA HIS A 70 15.28 -3.60 1.12
C HIS A 70 13.82 -3.74 0.71
N PHE A 71 13.11 -2.62 0.59
CA PHE A 71 11.68 -2.60 0.36
C PHE A 71 11.26 -3.23 -0.98
N ALA A 72 11.97 -2.97 -2.09
CA ALA A 72 11.62 -3.59 -3.36
C ALA A 72 11.71 -5.12 -3.31
N ASN A 73 12.76 -5.68 -2.70
CA ASN A 73 12.87 -7.14 -2.52
C ASN A 73 11.74 -7.69 -1.64
N TRP A 74 11.29 -6.92 -0.66
CA TRP A 74 10.18 -7.26 0.22
C TRP A 74 8.86 -7.31 -0.54
N LYS A 75 8.57 -6.26 -1.32
CA LYS A 75 7.37 -6.19 -2.18
C LYS A 75 7.39 -7.24 -3.29
N ASN A 76 8.53 -7.52 -3.90
CA ASN A 76 8.67 -8.59 -4.90
C ASN A 76 8.38 -9.97 -4.30
N TYR A 77 8.88 -10.24 -3.10
CA TYR A 77 8.57 -11.49 -2.42
C TYR A 77 7.08 -11.61 -2.09
N LEU A 78 6.42 -10.52 -1.68
CA LEU A 78 4.96 -10.50 -1.51
C LEU A 78 4.24 -10.78 -2.83
N THR A 79 4.67 -10.18 -3.94
CA THR A 79 4.16 -10.43 -5.29
C THR A 79 4.22 -11.93 -5.65
N GLU A 80 5.31 -12.62 -5.33
CA GLU A 80 5.50 -14.06 -5.59
C GLU A 80 4.52 -14.96 -4.82
N LEU A 81 3.95 -14.48 -3.72
CA LEU A 81 2.93 -15.19 -2.94
C LEU A 81 1.52 -15.04 -3.52
N CYS A 82 1.31 -14.06 -4.38
CA CYS A 82 0.03 -13.72 -4.99
C CYS A 82 -0.32 -14.64 -6.15
N SER A 83 -1.60 -14.98 -6.30
CA SER A 83 -2.09 -15.81 -7.40
C SER A 83 -3.13 -15.13 -8.30
N GLY A 84 -3.43 -13.86 -8.06
CA GLY A 84 -4.34 -13.06 -8.88
C GLY A 84 -3.71 -12.65 -10.23
N ASP A 85 -4.55 -12.32 -11.19
CA ASP A 85 -4.13 -11.77 -12.50
C ASP A 85 -3.55 -10.36 -12.36
N PHE A 86 -4.08 -9.60 -11.38
CA PHE A 86 -3.59 -8.31 -10.96
C PHE A 86 -3.33 -8.30 -9.45
N ILE A 87 -2.36 -7.52 -9.05
CA ILE A 87 -2.00 -7.27 -7.66
C ILE A 87 -2.37 -5.85 -7.31
N PHE A 88 -3.10 -5.66 -6.21
CA PHE A 88 -3.28 -4.38 -5.58
C PHE A 88 -2.44 -4.36 -4.30
N GLN A 89 -1.26 -3.75 -4.38
CA GLN A 89 -0.42 -3.61 -3.21
C GLN A 89 -0.86 -2.45 -2.36
N ILE A 90 -1.05 -2.70 -1.06
CA ILE A 90 -1.53 -1.72 -0.07
C ILE A 90 -0.61 -1.82 1.15
N ASP A 91 -0.13 -0.69 1.65
CA ASP A 91 0.61 -0.66 2.91
C ASP A 91 -0.39 -0.74 4.08
N ALA A 92 -0.01 -1.34 5.21
CA ALA A 92 -0.95 -1.64 6.31
C ALA A 92 -1.66 -0.40 6.88
N ASP A 93 -1.06 0.78 6.73
CA ASP A 93 -1.60 2.07 7.17
C ASP A 93 -2.41 2.82 6.09
N GLU A 94 -2.68 2.18 4.96
CA GLU A 94 -3.53 2.70 3.89
C GLU A 94 -4.90 1.98 3.89
N ILE A 95 -5.96 2.71 3.50
CA ILE A 95 -7.29 2.12 3.30
C ILE A 95 -7.83 2.59 1.95
N PRO A 96 -8.16 1.68 1.02
CA PRO A 96 -8.79 2.06 -0.23
C PRO A 96 -10.24 2.53 0.01
N ASN A 97 -10.69 3.50 -0.79
CA ASN A 97 -12.11 3.82 -0.83
C ASN A 97 -12.93 2.61 -1.30
N LYS A 98 -14.12 2.42 -0.73
CA LYS A 98 -14.99 1.29 -1.12
C LYS A 98 -15.36 1.35 -2.60
N ILE A 99 -15.62 2.54 -3.13
CA ILE A 99 -15.97 2.76 -4.54
C ILE A 99 -14.83 2.30 -5.44
N LEU A 100 -13.56 2.54 -5.06
CA LEU A 100 -12.41 2.00 -5.79
C LEU A 100 -12.45 0.47 -5.84
N ILE A 101 -12.66 -0.20 -4.70
CA ILE A 101 -12.72 -1.68 -4.64
C ILE A 101 -13.86 -2.22 -5.52
N ASP A 102 -15.04 -1.63 -5.41
CA ASP A 102 -16.23 -2.07 -6.16
C ASP A 102 -16.05 -1.91 -7.69
N ASN A 103 -15.40 -0.84 -8.13
CA ASN A 103 -15.25 -0.52 -9.55
C ASN A 103 -13.95 -1.05 -10.18
N LEU A 104 -12.93 -1.40 -9.41
CA LEU A 104 -11.63 -1.80 -9.92
C LEU A 104 -11.70 -2.94 -10.95
N PRO A 105 -12.52 -4.01 -10.76
CA PRO A 105 -12.64 -5.08 -11.75
C PRO A 105 -13.15 -4.59 -13.11
N GLN A 106 -14.10 -3.64 -13.09
CA GLN A 106 -14.65 -3.07 -14.32
C GLN A 106 -13.66 -2.10 -14.98
N ILE A 107 -12.96 -1.27 -14.20
CA ILE A 107 -11.90 -0.37 -14.70
C ILE A 107 -10.83 -1.17 -15.45
N ILE A 108 -10.36 -2.28 -14.87
CA ILE A 108 -9.35 -3.14 -15.50
C ILE A 108 -9.90 -3.79 -16.77
N LYS A 109 -11.15 -4.26 -16.74
CA LYS A 109 -11.79 -4.91 -17.90
C LYS A 109 -11.98 -3.96 -19.08
N GLU A 110 -12.30 -2.71 -18.80
CA GLU A 110 -12.50 -1.66 -19.83
C GLU A 110 -11.19 -1.11 -20.39
N ASN A 111 -10.07 -1.34 -19.70
CA ASN A 111 -8.75 -0.87 -20.09
C ASN A 111 -7.74 -2.04 -20.17
N PRO A 112 -7.96 -3.05 -21.03
CA PRO A 112 -7.21 -4.30 -21.03
C PRO A 112 -5.73 -4.14 -21.40
N ASP A 113 -5.38 -3.07 -22.09
CA ASP A 113 -4.01 -2.78 -22.52
C ASP A 113 -3.13 -2.23 -21.39
N ASN A 114 -3.73 -1.71 -20.32
CA ASN A 114 -2.97 -1.17 -19.20
C ASN A 114 -2.41 -2.31 -18.34
N GLU A 115 -1.14 -2.21 -18.04
CA GLU A 115 -0.43 -3.14 -17.18
C GLU A 115 -0.30 -2.64 -15.74
N VAL A 116 -0.35 -1.33 -15.55
CA VAL A 116 -0.19 -0.68 -14.25
C VAL A 116 -1.18 0.48 -14.10
N TYR A 117 -1.72 0.67 -12.89
CA TYR A 117 -2.52 1.83 -12.54
C TYR A 117 -1.90 2.54 -11.34
N CYS A 118 -1.75 3.87 -11.49
CA CYS A 118 -1.38 4.73 -10.37
C CYS A 118 -2.64 5.17 -9.64
N VAL A 119 -2.66 4.94 -8.34
CA VAL A 119 -3.81 5.25 -7.48
C VAL A 119 -3.53 6.57 -6.76
N PRO A 120 -4.44 7.57 -6.80
CA PRO A 120 -4.29 8.79 -6.02
C PRO A 120 -4.38 8.48 -4.54
N ARG A 121 -3.61 9.21 -3.71
CA ARG A 121 -3.57 8.99 -2.27
C ARG A 121 -3.86 10.27 -1.51
N VAL A 122 -4.82 10.20 -0.61
CA VAL A 122 -5.16 11.25 0.35
C VAL A 122 -4.29 11.08 1.59
N ASN A 123 -3.25 11.91 1.71
CA ASN A 123 -2.41 11.95 2.91
C ASN A 123 -2.94 12.98 3.88
N THR A 124 -3.15 12.59 5.14
CA THR A 124 -3.49 13.48 6.24
C THR A 124 -2.59 13.22 7.43
N VAL A 125 -2.21 14.29 8.15
CA VAL A 125 -1.39 14.18 9.37
C VAL A 125 -2.08 14.94 10.49
N GLU A 126 -2.54 14.23 11.51
CA GLU A 126 -3.09 14.83 12.72
C GLU A 126 -1.97 15.52 13.52
N GLY A 127 -2.23 16.75 13.97
CA GLY A 127 -1.21 17.57 14.65
C GLY A 127 -0.25 18.30 13.70
N LEU A 128 -0.49 18.28 12.38
CA LEU A 128 0.31 19.03 11.42
C LEU A 128 0.21 20.55 11.68
N THR A 129 1.35 21.24 11.70
CA THR A 129 1.43 22.70 11.82
C THR A 129 1.93 23.34 10.52
N LEU A 130 1.74 24.65 10.36
CA LEU A 130 2.30 25.39 9.22
C LEU A 130 3.84 25.34 9.18
N GLU A 131 4.49 25.26 10.33
CA GLU A 131 5.95 25.09 10.42
C GLU A 131 6.40 23.77 9.81
N HIS A 132 5.67 22.66 10.08
CA HIS A 132 5.94 21.37 9.46
C HIS A 132 5.76 21.43 7.93
N VAL A 133 4.67 22.06 7.46
CA VAL A 133 4.39 22.23 6.03
C VAL A 133 5.53 22.98 5.32
N GLN A 134 6.01 24.07 5.93
CA GLN A 134 7.13 24.85 5.39
C GLN A 134 8.43 24.07 5.43
N LYS A 135 8.75 23.43 6.57
CA LYS A 135 9.97 22.64 6.77
C LYS A 135 10.10 21.51 5.76
N TRP A 136 8.98 20.84 5.44
CA TRP A 136 8.98 19.68 4.52
C TRP A 136 8.61 20.03 3.09
N GLY A 137 8.34 21.31 2.79
CA GLY A 137 7.98 21.78 1.44
C GLY A 137 6.66 21.21 0.92
N TRP A 138 5.72 20.88 1.82
CA TRP A 138 4.46 20.28 1.46
C TRP A 138 3.45 21.29 0.94
N LYS A 139 2.53 20.81 0.08
CA LYS A 139 1.38 21.59 -0.40
C LYS A 139 0.13 21.04 0.25
N LEU A 140 -0.77 21.91 0.69
CA LEU A 140 -2.06 21.53 1.26
C LEU A 140 -3.20 21.97 0.34
N THR A 141 -4.19 21.10 0.20
CA THR A 141 -5.50 21.48 -0.35
C THR A 141 -6.34 22.21 0.69
N ASN A 142 -7.53 22.71 0.31
CA ASN A 142 -8.51 23.28 1.23
C ASN A 142 -8.97 22.25 2.29
N ASP A 143 -9.02 20.96 1.91
CA ASP A 143 -9.38 19.83 2.79
C ASP A 143 -8.21 19.33 3.63
N LYS A 144 -7.08 20.06 3.62
CA LYS A 144 -5.83 19.72 4.32
C LYS A 144 -5.17 18.43 3.86
N TRP A 145 -5.42 18.00 2.62
CA TRP A 145 -4.70 16.88 2.02
C TRP A 145 -3.31 17.31 1.58
N ILE A 146 -2.33 16.47 1.90
CA ILE A 146 -0.92 16.77 1.63
C ILE A 146 -0.56 16.26 0.23
N ASN A 147 0.01 17.16 -0.59
CA ASN A 147 0.54 16.86 -1.93
C ASN A 147 -0.43 16.14 -2.88
N TRP A 148 -1.76 16.31 -2.68
CA TRP A 148 -2.78 15.73 -3.56
C TRP A 148 -2.57 16.11 -5.04
N PRO A 149 -2.73 15.16 -5.98
CA PRO A 149 -3.13 13.76 -5.88
C PRO A 149 -1.93 12.79 -5.79
N ASP A 150 -1.18 12.73 -4.77
CA ASP A 150 0.00 11.89 -4.53
C ASP A 150 -0.10 10.47 -5.14
N TYR A 151 0.11 10.34 -6.44
CA TYR A 151 -0.06 9.10 -7.19
C TYR A 151 0.93 8.01 -6.79
N GLN A 152 0.41 6.83 -6.48
CA GLN A 152 1.16 5.67 -6.06
C GLN A 152 1.03 4.52 -7.07
N TRP A 153 2.15 3.85 -7.39
CA TRP A 153 2.18 2.62 -8.16
C TRP A 153 1.59 1.48 -7.31
N ARG A 154 0.28 1.21 -7.43
CA ARG A 154 -0.38 0.27 -6.50
C ARG A 154 -1.01 -0.94 -7.18
N ILE A 155 -1.49 -0.81 -8.41
CA ILE A 155 -2.20 -1.89 -9.09
C ILE A 155 -1.41 -2.26 -10.33
N TYR A 156 -1.08 -3.55 -10.49
CA TYR A 156 -0.27 -4.01 -11.60
C TYR A 156 -0.57 -5.45 -11.99
N LYS A 157 -0.39 -5.79 -13.29
CA LYS A 157 -0.47 -7.16 -13.80
C LYS A 157 0.54 -8.05 -13.10
N ASN A 158 0.12 -9.25 -12.70
CA ASN A 158 1.01 -10.25 -12.09
C ASN A 158 1.86 -10.93 -13.18
N LYS A 159 2.91 -10.24 -13.60
CA LYS A 159 3.85 -10.72 -14.61
C LYS A 159 5.28 -10.75 -14.05
N PRO A 160 6.11 -11.75 -14.43
CA PRO A 160 7.49 -11.85 -13.96
C PRO A 160 8.36 -10.63 -14.25
N GLU A 161 8.06 -9.91 -15.34
CA GLU A 161 8.82 -8.73 -15.78
C GLU A 161 8.51 -7.49 -14.94
N ILE A 162 7.30 -7.40 -14.38
CA ILE A 162 6.88 -6.23 -13.59
C ILE A 162 7.38 -6.40 -12.16
N ARG A 163 8.39 -5.60 -11.80
CA ARG A 163 9.11 -5.74 -10.53
C ARG A 163 9.34 -4.40 -9.84
N TRP A 164 9.32 -4.43 -8.53
CA TRP A 164 9.77 -3.34 -7.69
C TRP A 164 11.30 -3.26 -7.73
N VAL A 165 11.82 -2.04 -7.82
CA VAL A 165 13.27 -1.73 -7.81
C VAL A 165 13.54 -0.66 -6.75
N ASN A 166 14.81 -0.48 -6.41
CA ASN A 166 15.36 0.38 -5.37
C ASN A 166 15.16 -0.13 -3.93
N LYS A 167 16.13 0.17 -3.11
CA LYS A 167 16.15 -0.22 -1.69
C LYS A 167 15.09 0.55 -0.89
N VAL A 168 14.96 1.86 -1.17
CA VAL A 168 13.97 2.81 -0.64
C VAL A 168 13.47 3.67 -1.80
N HIS A 169 12.34 4.34 -1.65
CA HIS A 169 11.66 5.06 -2.73
C HIS A 169 11.46 4.15 -3.95
N GLU A 170 10.96 2.97 -3.67
CA GLU A 170 10.82 1.93 -4.67
C GLU A 170 9.86 2.32 -5.78
N LYS A 171 10.24 1.93 -6.99
CA LYS A 171 9.48 2.15 -8.21
C LYS A 171 9.13 0.81 -8.83
N LEU A 172 8.04 0.78 -9.57
CA LEU A 172 7.66 -0.37 -10.38
C LEU A 172 8.28 -0.22 -11.78
N GLU A 173 8.91 -1.27 -12.28
CA GLU A 173 9.52 -1.32 -13.61
C GLU A 173 9.10 -2.58 -14.37
N GLY A 174 9.45 -2.66 -15.68
CA GLY A 174 9.18 -3.81 -16.54
C GLY A 174 7.80 -3.83 -17.20
N PHE A 175 6.95 -2.83 -16.94
CA PHE A 175 5.66 -2.64 -17.62
C PHE A 175 5.84 -1.82 -18.92
N LYS A 176 4.89 -1.98 -19.85
CA LYS A 176 4.87 -1.23 -21.12
C LYS A 176 3.88 -0.08 -21.11
N THR A 177 2.79 -0.24 -20.39
CA THR A 177 1.69 0.73 -20.35
C THR A 177 1.23 0.97 -18.92
N TYR A 178 0.85 2.20 -18.63
CA TYR A 178 0.24 2.57 -17.36
C TYR A 178 -0.79 3.68 -17.53
N ALA A 179 -1.70 3.79 -16.59
CA ALA A 179 -2.63 4.91 -16.50
C ALA A 179 -2.78 5.37 -15.04
N PRO A 180 -2.82 6.67 -14.77
CA PRO A 180 -3.33 7.16 -13.51
C PRO A 180 -4.85 6.95 -13.46
N LEU A 181 -5.37 6.57 -12.31
CA LEU A 181 -6.81 6.70 -12.06
C LEU A 181 -7.17 8.19 -11.96
N PRO A 182 -8.43 8.58 -12.22
CA PRO A 182 -8.86 9.95 -11.99
C PRO A 182 -8.51 10.44 -10.58
N ASP A 183 -8.16 11.71 -10.45
CA ASP A 183 -7.86 12.39 -9.18
C ASP A 183 -9.15 12.70 -8.39
N ALA A 184 -9.91 11.66 -8.12
CA ALA A 184 -11.15 11.67 -7.37
C ALA A 184 -10.98 10.92 -6.04
N GLU A 185 -11.53 11.48 -4.96
CA GLU A 185 -11.51 10.88 -3.63
C GLU A 185 -12.09 9.46 -3.61
N ASP A 186 -13.15 9.22 -4.39
CA ASP A 186 -13.80 7.92 -4.54
C ASP A 186 -12.88 6.83 -5.10
N LEU A 187 -11.80 7.21 -5.78
CA LEU A 187 -10.82 6.29 -6.37
C LEU A 187 -9.47 6.33 -5.65
N ALA A 188 -9.42 6.90 -4.45
CA ALA A 188 -8.18 7.11 -3.71
C ALA A 188 -7.91 6.05 -2.64
N LEU A 189 -6.64 6.03 -2.21
CA LEU A 189 -6.19 5.44 -0.95
C LEU A 189 -6.17 6.51 0.13
N TYR A 190 -6.72 6.25 1.30
CA TYR A 190 -6.55 7.09 2.48
C TYR A 190 -5.32 6.64 3.27
N HIS A 191 -4.51 7.60 3.68
CA HIS A 191 -3.28 7.37 4.42
C HIS A 191 -3.17 8.37 5.59
N PRO A 192 -3.95 8.16 6.65
CA PRO A 192 -3.93 8.99 7.85
C PRO A 192 -2.74 8.65 8.72
N LYS A 193 -2.04 9.68 9.22
CA LYS A 193 -0.96 9.56 10.21
C LYS A 193 -1.13 10.55 11.32
N ASP A 194 -0.44 10.35 12.43
CA ASP A 194 -0.17 11.37 13.42
C ASP A 194 1.23 11.98 13.20
N ILE A 195 1.45 13.18 13.76
CA ILE A 195 2.68 13.94 13.57
C ILE A 195 3.91 13.20 14.10
N LYS A 196 3.80 12.50 15.23
CA LYS A 196 4.93 11.78 15.86
C LYS A 196 5.40 10.62 14.97
N ARG A 197 4.44 9.91 14.37
CA ARG A 197 4.74 8.83 13.43
C ARG A 197 5.42 9.38 12.18
N GLN A 198 4.96 10.52 11.67
CA GLN A 198 5.55 11.16 10.50
C GLN A 198 6.99 11.63 10.77
N GLU A 199 7.24 12.27 11.92
CA GLU A 199 8.58 12.69 12.32
C GLU A 199 9.53 11.49 12.43
N LYS A 200 9.11 10.43 13.12
CA LYS A 200 9.89 9.20 13.27
C LYS A 200 10.20 8.53 11.93
N GLN A 201 9.25 8.56 10.99
CA GLN A 201 9.45 8.02 9.65
C GLN A 201 10.48 8.84 8.86
N ASN A 202 10.42 10.16 8.93
CA ASN A 202 11.41 11.03 8.29
C ASN A 202 12.81 10.78 8.86
N GLU A 203 12.97 10.71 10.18
CA GLU A 203 14.22 10.36 10.83
C GLU A 203 14.76 9.00 10.37
N TYR A 204 13.90 7.99 10.25
CA TYR A 204 14.30 6.66 9.77
C TYR A 204 14.81 6.71 8.32
N TYR A 205 14.14 7.43 7.42
CA TYR A 205 14.60 7.58 6.04
C TYR A 205 15.93 8.33 5.94
N ASP A 206 16.16 9.34 6.78
CA ASP A 206 17.44 10.04 6.85
C ASP A 206 18.59 9.08 7.24
N THR A 207 18.32 8.07 8.08
CA THR A 207 19.33 7.04 8.42
C THR A 207 19.63 6.08 7.27
N LEU A 208 18.65 5.83 6.39
CA LEU A 208 18.81 4.90 5.26
C LEU A 208 19.49 5.55 4.04
N LEU A 209 19.35 6.87 3.89
CA LEU A 209 19.89 7.67 2.78
C LEU A 209 20.61 8.91 3.32
N PRO A 210 21.75 8.77 4.01
CA PRO A 210 22.40 9.88 4.73
C PRO A 210 22.95 11.02 3.86
N ASN A 211 22.58 11.17 2.57
CA ASN A 211 23.02 12.25 1.69
C ASN A 211 22.04 12.57 0.54
N THR A 212 20.78 12.21 0.64
CA THR A 212 19.81 12.60 -0.38
C THR A 212 19.04 13.83 0.10
N ILE A 213 19.44 15.00 -0.35
CA ILE A 213 18.63 16.22 -0.23
C ILE A 213 17.37 15.96 -1.06
N ILE A 214 16.22 15.94 -0.39
CA ILE A 214 14.88 15.79 -1.01
C ILE A 214 14.47 17.13 -1.63
#